data_f9c08e2960229af005313c30d17d759c
#
_entry.id   f9c08e2960229af005313c30d17d759c
#
_cell.length_a   1.000
_cell.length_b   1.000
_cell.length_c   1.000
_cell.angle_alpha   90.00
_cell.angle_beta   90.00
_cell.angle_gamma   90.00
#
_symmetry.space_group_name_H-M   'P 1'
#
loop_
_entity.id
_entity.type
_entity.pdbx_description
1 polymer ?
#
loop_
_entity_poly.entity_id
_entity_poly.type
_entity_poly.pdbx_seq_one_letter_code
_entity_poly.pdbx_strand_id
1 'polypeptide(L)'
;MTWEAKSEFRAALDDPAVALSLAELAAESEWHSLAIEAAAAAQAWGRVDLRFPVVFESEFMNASEESGLDVEELFAVARRESAMAADAVSEVGARGLMQLMPSTARLTARKHNYRYSRSRLMRPGYNTAVGALYYADLIEQYDGNRVLALAAYNAGPNRVRRWSEGTMSVARWVDTIPFKETREYVRAVLAYNVIYRLK
;
A
#
# COMPACT_ATOMS: atom_id res chain seq x y z
N MET A 1 8.74 18.88 0.32
CA MET A 1 9.27 19.15 1.69
C MET A 1 10.68 18.57 1.77
N THR A 2 11.64 19.33 2.37
CA THR A 2 13.03 18.87 2.55
C THR A 2 13.12 17.77 3.63
N TRP A 3 14.26 17.09 3.71
CA TRP A 3 14.49 16.07 4.75
C TRP A 3 14.49 16.69 6.15
N GLU A 4 15.08 17.86 6.31
CA GLU A 4 15.11 18.60 7.58
C GLU A 4 13.69 18.93 8.04
N ALA A 5 12.84 19.45 7.16
CA ALA A 5 11.45 19.78 7.51
C ALA A 5 10.63 18.55 7.90
N LYS A 6 10.88 17.38 7.27
CA LYS A 6 10.26 16.09 7.67
C LYS A 6 10.77 15.64 9.06
N SER A 7 12.05 15.90 9.38
CA SER A 7 12.63 15.56 10.68
C SER A 7 12.04 16.41 11.81
N GLU A 8 11.96 17.73 11.60
CA GLU A 8 11.33 18.65 12.55
C GLU A 8 9.85 18.34 12.77
N PHE A 9 9.12 18.05 11.67
CA PHE A 9 7.73 17.62 11.76
C PHE A 9 7.58 16.38 12.66
N ARG A 10 8.43 15.39 12.48
CA ARG A 10 8.39 14.15 13.29
C ARG A 10 8.78 14.39 14.74
N ALA A 11 9.74 15.26 15.01
CA ALA A 11 10.13 15.61 16.37
C ALA A 11 9.00 16.29 17.16
N ALA A 12 8.07 16.96 16.48
CA ALA A 12 6.91 17.59 17.09
C ALA A 12 5.73 16.63 17.36
N LEU A 13 5.82 15.37 16.94
CA LEU A 13 4.72 14.39 17.12
C LEU A 13 4.66 13.78 18.54
N ASP A 14 5.62 14.04 19.40
CA ASP A 14 5.66 13.52 20.77
C ASP A 14 4.52 14.06 21.66
N ASP A 15 3.97 15.25 21.33
CA ASP A 15 2.78 15.81 21.97
C ASP A 15 1.53 15.46 21.15
N PRO A 16 0.59 14.65 21.68
CA PRO A 16 -0.62 14.24 20.96
C PRO A 16 -1.52 15.40 20.48
N ALA A 17 -1.57 16.52 21.22
CA ALA A 17 -2.35 17.68 20.83
C ALA A 17 -1.73 18.39 19.64
N VAL A 18 -0.41 18.54 19.65
CA VAL A 18 0.39 19.09 18.53
C VAL A 18 0.29 18.14 17.33
N ALA A 19 0.41 16.84 17.55
CA ALA A 19 0.34 15.83 16.50
C ALA A 19 -1.00 15.88 15.74
N LEU A 20 -2.14 16.11 16.43
CA LEU A 20 -3.42 16.24 15.75
C LEU A 20 -3.49 17.49 14.86
N SER A 21 -3.03 18.62 15.36
CA SER A 21 -2.97 19.87 14.56
C SER A 21 -2.04 19.74 13.36
N LEU A 22 -0.91 19.05 13.55
CA LEU A 22 0.01 18.75 12.45
C LEU A 22 -0.59 17.77 11.43
N ALA A 23 -1.43 16.83 11.85
CA ALA A 23 -2.12 15.93 10.95
C ALA A 23 -3.10 16.69 10.03
N GLU A 24 -3.84 17.65 10.59
CA GLU A 24 -4.76 18.51 9.85
C GLU A 24 -4.01 19.40 8.87
N LEU A 25 -2.96 20.09 9.32
CA LEU A 25 -2.11 20.92 8.47
C LEU A 25 -1.45 20.13 7.33
N ALA A 26 -0.98 18.92 7.62
CA ALA A 26 -0.37 18.04 6.62
C ALA A 26 -1.39 17.57 5.58
N ALA A 27 -2.64 17.30 6.00
CA ALA A 27 -3.72 16.95 5.09
C ALA A 27 -4.11 18.10 4.16
N GLU A 28 -4.24 19.31 4.69
CA GLU A 28 -4.50 20.54 3.91
C GLU A 28 -3.36 20.86 2.93
N SER A 29 -2.14 20.49 3.29
CA SER A 29 -0.94 20.67 2.47
C SER A 29 -0.68 19.54 1.48
N GLU A 30 -1.59 18.57 1.35
CA GLU A 30 -1.46 17.35 0.52
C GLU A 30 -0.25 16.46 0.88
N TRP A 31 0.26 16.58 2.12
CA TRP A 31 1.33 15.73 2.66
C TRP A 31 0.74 14.47 3.31
N HIS A 32 0.04 13.69 2.50
CA HIS A 32 -0.84 12.62 2.95
C HIS A 32 -0.16 11.60 3.89
N SER A 33 1.07 11.20 3.60
CA SER A 33 1.81 10.25 4.44
C SER A 33 2.14 10.82 5.82
N LEU A 34 2.44 12.12 5.90
CA LEU A 34 2.68 12.81 7.17
C LEU A 34 1.39 13.04 7.95
N ALA A 35 0.27 13.33 7.26
CA ALA A 35 -1.04 13.43 7.89
C ALA A 35 -1.43 12.10 8.56
N ILE A 36 -1.20 10.99 7.87
CA ILE A 36 -1.43 9.65 8.39
C ILE A 36 -0.53 9.34 9.59
N GLU A 37 0.77 9.67 9.52
CA GLU A 37 1.75 9.48 10.58
C GLU A 37 1.36 10.29 11.83
N ALA A 38 1.05 11.56 11.65
CA ALA A 38 0.66 12.47 12.73
C ALA A 38 -0.69 12.08 13.37
N ALA A 39 -1.68 11.68 12.58
CA ALA A 39 -2.96 11.20 13.11
C ALA A 39 -2.80 9.90 13.93
N ALA A 40 -1.84 9.05 13.57
CA ALA A 40 -1.50 7.86 14.36
C ALA A 40 -0.79 8.23 15.67
N ALA A 41 0.16 9.16 15.65
CA ALA A 41 0.84 9.68 16.84
C ALA A 41 -0.14 10.36 17.80
N ALA A 42 -1.08 11.13 17.30
CA ALA A 42 -2.18 11.72 18.06
C ALA A 42 -3.20 10.72 18.62
N GLN A 43 -3.05 9.42 18.30
CA GLN A 43 -4.04 8.39 18.61
C GLN A 43 -5.48 8.76 18.14
N ALA A 44 -5.57 9.52 17.07
CA ALA A 44 -6.82 10.03 16.51
C ALA A 44 -7.58 8.93 15.74
N TRP A 45 -7.94 7.86 16.46
CA TRP A 45 -8.49 6.63 15.83
C TRP A 45 -9.82 6.87 15.11
N GLY A 46 -10.61 7.83 15.55
CA GLY A 46 -11.88 8.23 14.92
C GLY A 46 -11.72 9.13 13.69
N ARG A 47 -10.53 9.71 13.45
CA ARG A 47 -10.27 10.58 12.30
C ARG A 47 -9.94 9.73 11.06
N VAL A 48 -10.96 9.02 10.56
CA VAL A 48 -10.86 8.16 9.36
C VAL A 48 -10.49 8.98 8.12
N ASP A 49 -10.91 10.23 8.05
CA ASP A 49 -10.54 11.20 7.02
C ASP A 49 -9.03 11.38 6.90
N LEU A 50 -8.33 11.57 8.01
CA LEU A 50 -6.88 11.76 8.06
C LEU A 50 -6.11 10.44 7.90
N ARG A 51 -6.61 9.34 8.45
CA ARG A 51 -5.91 8.05 8.51
C ARG A 51 -6.07 7.21 7.23
N PHE A 52 -7.16 7.42 6.51
CA PHE A 52 -7.51 6.69 5.29
C PHE A 52 -7.97 7.69 4.21
N PRO A 53 -7.11 8.61 3.77
CA PRO A 53 -7.48 9.59 2.75
C PRO A 53 -7.78 8.90 1.42
N VAL A 54 -8.78 9.42 0.70
CA VAL A 54 -9.04 9.08 -0.71
C VAL A 54 -8.34 10.13 -1.55
N VAL A 55 -7.17 9.78 -2.08
CA VAL A 55 -6.30 10.67 -2.86
C VAL A 55 -5.77 9.95 -4.08
N PHE A 56 -5.38 10.67 -5.14
CA PHE A 56 -5.07 10.06 -6.44
C PHE A 56 -6.24 9.23 -6.99
N GLU A 57 -7.47 9.69 -6.74
CA GLU A 57 -8.69 8.93 -7.01
C GLU A 57 -8.79 8.53 -8.49
N SER A 58 -8.53 9.46 -9.41
CA SER A 58 -8.55 9.18 -10.85
C SER A 58 -7.55 8.10 -11.27
N GLU A 59 -6.37 8.09 -10.67
CA GLU A 59 -5.34 7.10 -10.95
C GLU A 59 -5.72 5.71 -10.44
N PHE A 60 -6.33 5.64 -9.25
CA PHE A 60 -6.81 4.37 -8.70
C PHE A 60 -8.06 3.86 -9.44
N MET A 61 -8.99 4.73 -9.83
CA MET A 61 -10.15 4.35 -10.63
C MET A 61 -9.73 3.76 -11.98
N ASN A 62 -8.81 4.43 -12.70
CA ASN A 62 -8.27 3.92 -13.96
C ASN A 62 -7.56 2.56 -13.77
N ALA A 63 -6.78 2.41 -12.69
CA ALA A 63 -6.09 1.16 -12.36
C ALA A 63 -7.08 0.04 -12.00
N SER A 64 -8.19 0.36 -11.33
CA SER A 64 -9.30 -0.55 -11.02
C SER A 64 -9.97 -1.05 -12.30
N GLU A 65 -10.35 -0.15 -13.19
CA GLU A 65 -10.96 -0.49 -14.50
C GLU A 65 -10.05 -1.41 -15.33
N GLU A 66 -8.75 -1.10 -15.39
CA GLU A 66 -7.80 -1.87 -16.19
C GLU A 66 -7.49 -3.25 -15.61
N SER A 67 -7.37 -3.35 -14.28
CA SER A 67 -7.03 -4.60 -13.60
C SER A 67 -8.23 -5.48 -13.25
N GLY A 68 -9.45 -4.92 -13.26
CA GLY A 68 -10.66 -5.58 -12.78
C GLY A 68 -10.73 -5.77 -11.26
N LEU A 69 -9.91 -5.05 -10.49
CA LEU A 69 -9.89 -5.10 -9.04
C LEU A 69 -10.72 -3.97 -8.44
N ASP A 70 -11.31 -4.20 -7.27
CA ASP A 70 -12.02 -3.17 -6.52
C ASP A 70 -11.09 -2.02 -6.14
N VAL A 71 -11.51 -0.77 -6.35
CA VAL A 71 -10.67 0.41 -6.09
C VAL A 71 -10.30 0.53 -4.61
N GLU A 72 -11.19 0.14 -3.71
CA GLU A 72 -10.96 0.14 -2.26
C GLU A 72 -9.85 -0.83 -1.85
N GLU A 73 -9.74 -1.96 -2.57
CA GLU A 73 -8.66 -2.92 -2.35
C GLU A 73 -7.30 -2.34 -2.79
N LEU A 74 -7.28 -1.59 -3.89
CA LEU A 74 -6.07 -0.90 -4.36
C LEU A 74 -5.66 0.23 -3.40
N PHE A 75 -6.62 1.01 -2.88
CA PHE A 75 -6.35 1.98 -1.83
C PHE A 75 -5.78 1.33 -0.58
N ALA A 76 -6.32 0.18 -0.16
CA ALA A 76 -5.84 -0.54 1.03
C ALA A 76 -4.39 -1.00 0.87
N VAL A 77 -4.02 -1.51 -0.31
CA VAL A 77 -2.65 -1.89 -0.64
C VAL A 77 -1.73 -0.66 -0.58
N ALA A 78 -2.03 0.41 -1.30
CA ALA A 78 -1.20 1.62 -1.33
C ALA A 78 -1.09 2.29 0.06
N ARG A 79 -2.17 2.29 0.82
CA ARG A 79 -2.18 2.76 2.21
C ARG A 79 -1.21 1.98 3.09
N ARG A 80 -1.10 0.68 2.90
CA ARG A 80 -0.16 -0.17 3.66
C ARG A 80 1.27 -0.05 3.14
N GLU A 81 1.46 0.09 1.84
CA GLU A 81 2.78 0.14 1.20
C GLU A 81 3.52 1.44 1.44
N SER A 82 2.87 2.56 1.22
CA SER A 82 3.52 3.88 1.21
C SER A 82 2.88 4.93 2.11
N ALA A 83 1.77 4.60 2.78
CA ALA A 83 0.92 5.61 3.41
C ALA A 83 0.56 6.75 2.43
N MET A 84 0.25 6.42 1.18
CA MET A 84 -0.08 7.36 0.10
C MET A 84 1.07 8.31 -0.31
N ALA A 85 2.34 7.97 -0.04
CA ALA A 85 3.49 8.74 -0.51
C ALA A 85 3.88 8.34 -1.94
N ALA A 86 3.57 9.17 -2.93
CA ALA A 86 3.90 8.91 -4.33
C ALA A 86 5.43 8.88 -4.59
N ASP A 87 6.21 9.56 -3.76
CA ASP A 87 7.66 9.67 -3.82
C ASP A 87 8.40 8.66 -2.93
N ALA A 88 7.69 7.71 -2.33
CA ALA A 88 8.28 6.75 -1.41
C ALA A 88 9.32 5.86 -2.10
N VAL A 89 10.47 5.68 -1.42
CA VAL A 89 11.52 4.73 -1.79
C VAL A 89 11.92 3.96 -0.54
N SER A 90 11.75 2.64 -0.55
CA SER A 90 12.19 1.81 0.56
C SER A 90 13.71 1.58 0.54
N GLU A 91 14.27 1.12 1.65
CA GLU A 91 15.69 0.76 1.77
C GLU A 91 16.13 -0.29 0.73
N VAL A 92 15.22 -1.21 0.39
CA VAL A 92 15.46 -2.26 -0.63
C VAL A 92 15.15 -1.79 -2.06
N GLY A 93 14.72 -0.54 -2.23
CA GLY A 93 14.52 0.11 -3.53
C GLY A 93 13.14 -0.06 -4.16
N ALA A 94 12.14 -0.50 -3.40
CA ALA A 94 10.73 -0.43 -3.82
C ALA A 94 10.28 1.03 -3.97
N ARG A 95 9.34 1.33 -4.90
CA ARG A 95 9.06 2.71 -5.32
C ARG A 95 7.58 3.00 -5.49
N GLY A 96 7.21 4.24 -5.10
CA GLY A 96 5.91 4.85 -5.36
C GLY A 96 4.78 4.34 -4.48
N LEU A 97 3.56 4.69 -4.86
CA LEU A 97 2.35 4.42 -4.06
C LEU A 97 2.19 2.95 -3.68
N MET A 98 2.39 2.03 -4.63
CA MET A 98 2.23 0.59 -4.44
C MET A 98 3.57 -0.14 -4.22
N GLN A 99 4.65 0.59 -3.90
CA GLN A 99 5.98 0.06 -3.53
C GLN A 99 6.49 -1.06 -4.45
N LEU A 100 6.49 -0.80 -5.74
CA LEU A 100 6.95 -1.78 -6.72
C LEU A 100 8.48 -1.89 -6.76
N MET A 101 8.98 -3.11 -6.64
CA MET A 101 10.39 -3.39 -6.97
C MET A 101 10.62 -3.15 -8.47
N PRO A 102 11.71 -2.49 -8.87
CA PRO A 102 12.01 -2.23 -10.29
C PRO A 102 12.03 -3.47 -11.17
N SER A 103 12.48 -4.60 -10.64
CA SER A 103 12.46 -5.89 -11.36
C SER A 103 11.05 -6.40 -11.61
N THR A 104 10.19 -6.37 -10.58
CA THR A 104 8.79 -6.76 -10.66
C THR A 104 8.04 -5.86 -11.64
N ALA A 105 8.17 -4.55 -11.49
CA ALA A 105 7.53 -3.59 -12.38
C ALA A 105 7.94 -3.77 -13.86
N ARG A 106 9.21 -4.12 -14.13
CA ARG A 106 9.67 -4.41 -15.49
C ARG A 106 9.00 -5.64 -16.09
N LEU A 107 8.86 -6.71 -15.29
CA LEU A 107 8.22 -7.95 -15.74
C LEU A 107 6.73 -7.75 -15.98
N THR A 108 6.03 -7.12 -15.04
CA THR A 108 4.60 -6.80 -15.17
C THR A 108 4.34 -5.86 -16.36
N ALA A 109 5.12 -4.78 -16.49
CA ALA A 109 5.00 -3.86 -17.61
C ALA A 109 5.18 -4.59 -18.96
N ARG A 110 6.12 -5.52 -19.05
CA ARG A 110 6.31 -6.33 -20.28
C ARG A 110 5.12 -7.26 -20.53
N LYS A 111 4.59 -7.93 -19.51
CA LYS A 111 3.44 -8.84 -19.62
C LYS A 111 2.20 -8.10 -20.14
N HIS A 112 1.99 -6.88 -19.67
CA HIS A 112 0.80 -6.07 -19.97
C HIS A 112 1.05 -4.96 -21.02
N ASN A 113 2.11 -5.07 -21.82
CA ASN A 113 2.44 -4.15 -22.94
C ASN A 113 2.69 -2.69 -22.51
N TYR A 114 3.10 -2.45 -21.27
CA TYR A 114 3.55 -1.14 -20.81
C TYR A 114 5.02 -0.90 -21.13
N ARG A 115 5.36 0.33 -21.50
CA ARG A 115 6.76 0.74 -21.61
C ARG A 115 7.35 0.97 -20.23
N TYR A 116 8.25 0.10 -19.79
CA TYR A 116 8.92 0.23 -18.50
C TYR A 116 9.87 1.43 -18.47
N SER A 117 9.82 2.19 -17.37
CA SER A 117 10.85 3.18 -17.00
C SER A 117 10.91 3.29 -15.47
N ARG A 118 12.14 3.22 -14.91
CA ARG A 118 12.35 3.34 -13.47
C ARG A 118 11.86 4.69 -12.91
N SER A 119 12.03 5.77 -13.67
CA SER A 119 11.56 7.11 -13.26
C SER A 119 10.04 7.22 -13.23
N ARG A 120 9.33 6.45 -14.07
CA ARG A 120 7.87 6.44 -14.07
C ARG A 120 7.27 5.79 -12.82
N LEU A 121 8.02 4.97 -12.07
CA LEU A 121 7.55 4.37 -10.83
C LEU A 121 7.21 5.40 -9.73
N MET A 122 7.66 6.65 -9.90
CA MET A 122 7.32 7.77 -9.01
C MET A 122 6.10 8.56 -9.52
N ARG A 123 5.52 8.20 -10.65
CA ARG A 123 4.31 8.83 -11.19
C ARG A 123 3.09 8.06 -10.71
N PRO A 124 2.14 8.68 -10.00
CA PRO A 124 0.97 8.00 -9.45
C PRO A 124 0.27 7.09 -10.46
N GLY A 125 -0.21 7.60 -11.58
CA GLY A 125 -0.95 6.82 -12.56
C GLY A 125 -0.18 5.63 -13.16
N TYR A 126 1.14 5.75 -13.38
CA TYR A 126 1.93 4.62 -13.83
C TYR A 126 2.15 3.57 -12.72
N ASN A 127 2.39 4.03 -11.50
CA ASN A 127 2.65 3.14 -10.37
C ASN A 127 1.40 2.35 -9.98
N THR A 128 0.23 3.02 -9.93
CA THR A 128 -1.05 2.37 -9.62
C THR A 128 -1.45 1.37 -10.70
N ALA A 129 -1.35 1.72 -11.99
CA ALA A 129 -1.66 0.82 -13.09
C ALA A 129 -0.79 -0.45 -13.06
N VAL A 130 0.54 -0.31 -13.03
CA VAL A 130 1.44 -1.48 -13.01
C VAL A 130 1.31 -2.26 -11.69
N GLY A 131 1.06 -1.59 -10.56
CA GLY A 131 0.87 -2.22 -9.26
C GLY A 131 -0.41 -3.04 -9.18
N ALA A 132 -1.51 -2.49 -9.70
CA ALA A 132 -2.80 -3.18 -9.77
C ALA A 132 -2.73 -4.41 -10.69
N LEU A 133 -2.10 -4.29 -11.87
CA LEU A 133 -1.89 -5.40 -12.78
C LEU A 133 -1.02 -6.51 -12.14
N TYR A 134 0.04 -6.13 -11.42
CA TYR A 134 0.84 -7.12 -10.68
C TYR A 134 0.02 -7.83 -9.59
N TYR A 135 -0.81 -7.09 -8.87
CA TYR A 135 -1.66 -7.69 -7.85
C TYR A 135 -2.75 -8.58 -8.45
N ALA A 136 -3.35 -8.19 -9.58
CA ALA A 136 -4.28 -9.02 -10.34
C ALA A 136 -3.63 -10.33 -10.82
N ASP A 137 -2.39 -10.26 -11.34
CA ASP A 137 -1.61 -11.44 -11.73
C ASP A 137 -1.40 -12.42 -10.55
N LEU A 138 -1.16 -11.88 -9.36
CA LEU A 138 -1.04 -12.71 -8.15
C LEU A 138 -2.38 -13.34 -7.73
N ILE A 139 -3.48 -12.60 -7.84
CA ILE A 139 -4.81 -13.15 -7.55
C ILE A 139 -5.13 -14.29 -8.52
N GLU A 140 -4.86 -14.12 -9.80
CA GLU A 140 -4.99 -15.17 -10.82
C GLU A 140 -4.09 -16.38 -10.49
N GLN A 141 -2.83 -16.15 -10.15
CA GLN A 141 -1.86 -17.20 -9.79
C GLN A 141 -2.31 -18.05 -8.59
N TYR A 142 -3.10 -17.48 -7.68
CA TYR A 142 -3.61 -18.15 -6.48
C TYR A 142 -5.12 -18.44 -6.55
N ASP A 143 -5.67 -18.67 -7.74
CA ASP A 143 -7.05 -19.08 -8.00
C ASP A 143 -8.09 -18.19 -7.28
N GLY A 144 -7.86 -16.89 -7.27
CA GLY A 144 -8.74 -15.90 -6.62
C GLY A 144 -8.51 -15.74 -5.11
N ASN A 145 -7.55 -16.45 -4.52
CA ASN A 145 -7.27 -16.35 -3.09
C ASN A 145 -6.50 -15.07 -2.75
N ARG A 146 -7.24 -14.02 -2.37
CA ARG A 146 -6.69 -12.71 -2.03
C ARG A 146 -5.69 -12.73 -0.87
N VAL A 147 -5.85 -13.62 0.09
CA VAL A 147 -4.94 -13.73 1.24
C VAL A 147 -3.57 -14.22 0.82
N LEU A 148 -3.53 -15.25 -0.04
CA LEU A 148 -2.27 -15.75 -0.63
C LEU A 148 -1.65 -14.71 -1.56
N ALA A 149 -2.46 -14.02 -2.37
CA ALA A 149 -2.00 -12.96 -3.27
C ALA A 149 -1.38 -11.78 -2.50
N LEU A 150 -2.00 -11.31 -1.42
CA LEU A 150 -1.45 -10.27 -0.55
C LEU A 150 -0.14 -10.70 0.12
N ALA A 151 -0.09 -11.91 0.63
CA ALA A 151 1.15 -12.45 1.18
C ALA A 151 2.27 -12.53 0.11
N ALA A 152 1.90 -12.92 -1.12
CA ALA A 152 2.83 -12.98 -2.25
C ALA A 152 3.26 -11.59 -2.73
N TYR A 153 2.40 -10.60 -2.65
CA TYR A 153 2.73 -9.21 -2.95
C TYR A 153 3.85 -8.72 -2.04
N ASN A 154 3.71 -8.93 -0.73
CA ASN A 154 4.69 -8.50 0.27
C ASN A 154 5.94 -9.39 0.32
N ALA A 155 5.79 -10.72 0.41
CA ALA A 155 6.93 -11.64 0.64
C ALA A 155 7.51 -12.25 -0.65
N GLY A 156 6.81 -12.11 -1.77
CA GLY A 156 7.15 -12.73 -3.04
C GLY A 156 6.51 -14.11 -3.25
N PRO A 157 6.06 -14.42 -4.48
CA PRO A 157 5.26 -15.61 -4.78
C PRO A 157 6.01 -16.93 -4.52
N ASN A 158 7.33 -16.97 -4.70
CA ASN A 158 8.11 -18.19 -4.45
C ASN A 158 8.14 -18.61 -2.97
N ARG A 159 8.05 -17.66 -2.04
CA ARG A 159 7.96 -17.96 -0.60
C ARG A 159 6.57 -18.47 -0.26
N VAL A 160 5.54 -17.79 -0.72
CA VAL A 160 4.15 -18.15 -0.43
C VAL A 160 3.82 -19.54 -0.97
N ARG A 161 4.27 -19.88 -2.17
CA ARG A 161 4.09 -21.24 -2.72
C ARG A 161 4.60 -22.32 -1.78
N ARG A 162 5.77 -22.11 -1.14
CA ARG A 162 6.33 -23.08 -0.14
C ARG A 162 5.56 -23.09 1.18
N TRP A 163 4.93 -21.96 1.55
CA TRP A 163 4.18 -21.84 2.80
C TRP A 163 2.74 -22.31 2.68
N SER A 164 2.19 -22.36 1.48
CA SER A 164 0.80 -22.74 1.21
C SER A 164 0.61 -24.23 0.92
N GLU A 165 1.65 -25.05 1.07
CA GLU A 165 1.54 -26.50 0.96
C GLU A 165 0.70 -27.05 2.12
N GLY A 166 -0.40 -27.74 1.79
CA GLY A 166 -1.31 -28.37 2.76
C GLY A 166 -2.73 -27.82 2.74
N THR A 167 -3.62 -28.50 3.47
CA THR A 167 -5.05 -28.20 3.55
C THR A 167 -5.40 -27.59 4.90
N MET A 168 -5.29 -26.28 5.05
CA MET A 168 -5.80 -25.59 6.24
C MET A 168 -6.70 -24.40 5.85
N SER A 169 -7.57 -23.99 6.78
CA SER A 169 -8.39 -22.80 6.54
C SER A 169 -7.51 -21.54 6.39
N VAL A 170 -7.95 -20.60 5.57
CA VAL A 170 -7.22 -19.35 5.29
C VAL A 170 -6.86 -18.59 6.57
N ALA A 171 -7.79 -18.49 7.53
CA ALA A 171 -7.55 -17.81 8.80
C ALA A 171 -6.40 -18.44 9.58
N ARG A 172 -6.37 -19.78 9.69
CA ARG A 172 -5.28 -20.50 10.34
C ARG A 172 -3.97 -20.36 9.58
N TRP A 173 -4.03 -20.35 8.25
CA TRP A 173 -2.84 -20.20 7.43
C TRP A 173 -2.13 -18.86 7.67
N VAL A 174 -2.88 -17.76 7.79
CA VAL A 174 -2.28 -16.43 8.08
C VAL A 174 -1.42 -16.48 9.35
N ASP A 175 -1.87 -17.19 10.38
CA ASP A 175 -1.13 -17.32 11.65
C ASP A 175 0.17 -18.14 11.49
N THR A 176 0.23 -19.01 10.51
CA THR A 176 1.41 -19.85 10.22
C THR A 176 2.45 -19.18 9.31
N ILE A 177 2.15 -18.04 8.70
CA ILE A 177 3.11 -17.31 7.86
C ILE A 177 4.40 -17.05 8.68
N PRO A 178 5.58 -17.52 8.23
CA PRO A 178 6.82 -17.41 9.04
C PRO A 178 7.24 -15.97 9.32
N PHE A 179 6.97 -15.04 8.39
CA PHE A 179 7.37 -13.64 8.51
C PHE A 179 6.30 -12.82 9.23
N LYS A 180 6.65 -12.26 10.39
CA LYS A 180 5.78 -11.38 11.17
C LYS A 180 5.28 -10.20 10.32
N GLU A 181 6.17 -9.57 9.57
CA GLU A 181 5.83 -8.47 8.66
C GLU A 181 4.72 -8.85 7.69
N THR A 182 4.84 -10.02 7.04
CA THR A 182 3.84 -10.48 6.05
C THR A 182 2.49 -10.82 6.72
N ARG A 183 2.50 -11.39 7.93
CA ARG A 183 1.26 -11.60 8.71
C ARG A 183 0.54 -10.29 8.99
N GLU A 184 1.29 -9.30 9.48
CA GLU A 184 0.76 -7.97 9.79
C GLU A 184 0.31 -7.24 8.53
N TYR A 185 1.04 -7.40 7.43
CA TYR A 185 0.67 -6.84 6.13
C TYR A 185 -0.69 -7.35 5.67
N VAL A 186 -0.86 -8.65 5.59
CA VAL A 186 -2.13 -9.27 5.14
C VAL A 186 -3.30 -8.80 6.01
N ARG A 187 -3.15 -8.86 7.34
CA ARG A 187 -4.20 -8.42 8.27
C ARG A 187 -4.54 -6.95 8.08
N ALA A 188 -3.52 -6.10 7.93
CA ALA A 188 -3.71 -4.66 7.76
C ALA A 188 -4.44 -4.34 6.44
N VAL A 189 -4.02 -4.92 5.31
CA VAL A 189 -4.66 -4.65 4.02
C VAL A 189 -6.12 -5.10 4.02
N LEU A 190 -6.42 -6.28 4.57
CA LEU A 190 -7.81 -6.75 4.69
C LEU A 190 -8.68 -5.81 5.56
N ALA A 191 -8.13 -5.34 6.69
CA ALA A 191 -8.83 -4.38 7.55
C ALA A 191 -9.01 -3.02 6.84
N TYR A 192 -8.00 -2.54 6.14
CA TYR A 192 -8.04 -1.27 5.41
C TYR A 192 -9.05 -1.31 4.25
N ASN A 193 -9.14 -2.45 3.55
CA ASN A 193 -10.15 -2.64 2.52
C ASN A 193 -11.57 -2.48 3.08
N VAL A 194 -11.86 -3.06 4.24
CA VAL A 194 -13.16 -2.86 4.91
C VAL A 194 -13.41 -1.39 5.22
N ILE A 195 -12.40 -0.67 5.73
CA ILE A 195 -12.53 0.75 6.05
C ILE A 195 -12.80 1.59 4.79
N TYR A 196 -12.08 1.34 3.69
CA TYR A 196 -12.31 2.07 2.44
C TYR A 196 -13.69 1.78 1.82
N ARG A 197 -14.22 0.56 1.98
CA ARG A 197 -15.59 0.21 1.53
C ARG A 197 -16.70 0.89 2.33
N LEU A 198 -16.41 1.38 3.52
CA LEU A 198 -17.36 2.08 4.40
C LEU A 198 -17.31 3.61 4.24
N LYS A 199 -16.41 4.12 3.41
CA LYS A 199 -16.30 5.55 3.07
C LYS A 199 -17.13 5.92 1.86
#